data_221accefde71ce18b1211469b2ef6c2f
#
_entry.id   221accefde71ce18b1211469b2ef6c2f
#
_cell.length_a   1.000
_cell.length_b   1.000
_cell.length_c   1.000
_cell.angle_alpha   90.00
_cell.angle_beta   90.00
_cell.angle_gamma   90.00
#
_symmetry.space_group_name_H-M   'P 1'
#
loop_
_entity.id
_entity.type
_entity.pdbx_description
1 polymer ?
#
loop_
_entity_poly.entity_id
_entity_poly.type
_entity_poly.pdbx_seq_one_letter_code
_entity_poly.pdbx_strand_id
1 'polypeptide(L)'
;MTVPYEFMMAVHLFLHTDNYQPHELKAAVAQRSEWIERIQRQFDEVLQTRPVTVDWYAEHANEGFDDEETLYRYLNEVYDYVFRDGPWPVTEG
;
A
#
# COMPACT_ATOMS: atom_id res chain seq x y z
N MET A 1 8.85 -15.62 -2.25
CA MET A 1 7.54 -15.13 -2.67
C MET A 1 7.68 -13.77 -3.31
N THR A 2 6.98 -13.54 -4.40
CA THR A 2 7.13 -12.32 -5.18
C THR A 2 6.06 -11.30 -4.79
N VAL A 3 6.45 -10.03 -4.74
CA VAL A 3 5.47 -8.97 -4.50
C VAL A 3 4.63 -8.80 -5.77
N PRO A 4 3.30 -8.79 -5.66
CA PRO A 4 2.44 -8.67 -6.85
C PRO A 4 2.66 -7.36 -7.60
N TYR A 5 2.57 -7.43 -8.92
CA TYR A 5 2.96 -6.31 -9.78
C TYR A 5 2.08 -5.07 -9.61
N GLU A 6 0.76 -5.24 -9.63
CA GLU A 6 -0.13 -4.07 -9.52
C GLU A 6 -0.05 -3.43 -8.12
N PHE A 7 0.18 -4.24 -7.08
CA PHE A 7 0.44 -3.69 -5.75
C PHE A 7 1.70 -2.83 -5.78
N MET A 8 2.78 -3.34 -6.39
CA MET A 8 4.02 -2.59 -6.51
C MET A 8 3.80 -1.27 -7.25
N MET A 9 3.04 -1.30 -8.35
CA MET A 9 2.72 -0.09 -9.10
C MET A 9 1.97 0.92 -8.24
N ALA A 10 1.02 0.44 -7.43
CA ALA A 10 0.28 1.33 -6.54
C ALA A 10 1.20 2.00 -5.51
N VAL A 11 2.16 1.24 -4.97
CA VAL A 11 3.15 1.81 -4.05
C VAL A 11 3.94 2.93 -4.73
N HIS A 12 4.44 2.67 -5.92
CA HIS A 12 5.23 3.67 -6.65
C HIS A 12 4.44 4.90 -7.04
N LEU A 13 3.18 4.72 -7.42
CA LEU A 13 2.36 5.82 -7.93
C LEU A 13 1.70 6.64 -6.84
N PHE A 14 1.37 6.03 -5.71
CA PHE A 14 0.53 6.70 -4.71
C PHE A 14 1.13 6.76 -3.31
N LEU A 15 2.08 5.89 -2.98
CA LEU A 15 2.58 5.78 -1.61
C LEU A 15 4.06 6.15 -1.45
N HIS A 16 4.72 6.52 -2.54
CA HIS A 16 6.12 6.93 -2.49
C HIS A 16 6.24 8.26 -1.73
N THR A 17 7.26 8.40 -0.89
CA THR A 17 7.41 9.61 -0.08
C THR A 17 7.55 10.89 -0.90
N ASP A 18 8.13 10.79 -2.10
CA ASP A 18 8.29 11.95 -2.99
C ASP A 18 6.96 12.39 -3.60
N ASN A 19 5.95 11.52 -3.56
CA ASN A 19 4.67 11.79 -4.18
C ASN A 19 3.57 11.04 -3.43
N TYR A 20 3.44 11.35 -2.14
CA TYR A 20 2.54 10.60 -1.26
C TYR A 20 1.10 11.05 -1.47
N GLN A 21 0.32 10.23 -2.14
CA GLN A 21 -1.05 10.57 -2.55
C GLN A 21 -2.01 9.39 -2.37
N PRO A 22 -2.15 8.83 -1.16
CA PRO A 22 -3.10 7.74 -0.96
C PRO A 22 -4.54 8.18 -1.25
N HIS A 23 -4.85 9.48 -1.14
CA HIS A 23 -6.18 10.00 -1.47
C HIS A 23 -6.48 9.84 -2.96
N GLU A 24 -5.47 9.86 -3.82
CA GLU A 24 -5.68 9.66 -5.26
C GLU A 24 -6.01 8.19 -5.54
N LEU A 25 -5.39 7.27 -4.81
CA LEU A 25 -5.74 5.86 -4.93
C LEU A 25 -7.17 5.63 -4.46
N LYS A 26 -7.54 6.26 -3.34
CA LYS A 26 -8.91 6.17 -2.82
C LYS A 26 -9.92 6.69 -3.85
N ALA A 27 -9.61 7.81 -4.49
CA ALA A 27 -10.47 8.37 -5.53
C ALA A 27 -10.60 7.40 -6.72
N ALA A 28 -9.48 6.75 -7.09
CA ALA A 28 -9.49 5.79 -8.19
C ALA A 28 -10.36 4.57 -7.89
N VAL A 29 -10.47 4.19 -6.62
CA VAL A 29 -11.30 3.05 -6.21
C VAL A 29 -12.76 3.29 -6.58
N ALA A 30 -13.22 4.53 -6.52
CA ALA A 30 -14.61 4.87 -6.89
C ALA A 30 -14.90 4.59 -8.36
N GLN A 31 -13.87 4.49 -9.20
CA GLN A 31 -14.05 4.20 -10.63
C GLN A 31 -14.31 2.72 -10.91
N ARG A 32 -13.99 1.84 -9.97
CA ARG A 32 -14.22 0.39 -10.04
C ARG A 32 -13.72 -0.25 -11.32
N SER A 33 -12.51 0.12 -11.75
CA SER A 33 -11.89 -0.50 -12.91
C SER A 33 -11.32 -1.88 -12.58
N GLU A 34 -11.05 -2.68 -13.63
CA GLU A 34 -10.39 -3.98 -13.42
C GLU A 34 -9.03 -3.82 -12.76
N TRP A 35 -8.32 -2.75 -13.10
CA TRP A 35 -7.01 -2.47 -12.52
C TRP A 35 -7.12 -2.27 -11.02
N ILE A 36 -8.13 -1.51 -10.58
CA ILE A 36 -8.36 -1.26 -9.16
C ILE A 36 -8.75 -2.55 -8.45
N GLU A 37 -9.55 -3.41 -9.08
CA GLU A 37 -9.93 -4.68 -8.48
C GLU A 37 -8.70 -5.58 -8.30
N ARG A 38 -7.77 -5.56 -9.26
CA ARG A 38 -6.52 -6.32 -9.12
C ARG A 38 -5.66 -5.76 -7.99
N ILE A 39 -5.59 -4.43 -7.86
CA ILE A 39 -4.84 -3.81 -6.76
C ILE A 39 -5.43 -4.23 -5.43
N GLN A 40 -6.73 -4.18 -5.28
CA GLN A 40 -7.37 -4.55 -4.01
C GLN A 40 -7.08 -6.01 -3.66
N ARG A 41 -7.25 -6.92 -4.63
CA ARG A 41 -7.00 -8.33 -4.40
C ARG A 41 -5.53 -8.60 -4.04
N GLN A 42 -4.61 -7.94 -4.75
CA GLN A 42 -3.19 -8.12 -4.49
C GLN A 42 -2.79 -7.50 -3.15
N PHE A 43 -3.37 -6.37 -2.80
CA PHE A 43 -3.11 -5.74 -1.50
C PHE A 43 -3.57 -6.66 -0.37
N ASP A 44 -4.75 -7.25 -0.51
CA ASP A 44 -5.27 -8.20 0.46
C ASP A 44 -4.34 -9.42 0.58
N GLU A 45 -3.86 -9.93 -0.54
CA GLU A 45 -2.90 -11.03 -0.55
C GLU A 45 -1.60 -10.65 0.18
N VAL A 46 -1.09 -9.44 -0.06
CA VAL A 46 0.12 -8.95 0.62
C VAL A 46 -0.09 -8.94 2.14
N LEU A 47 -1.24 -8.48 2.59
CA LEU A 47 -1.52 -8.44 4.02
C LEU A 47 -1.59 -9.82 4.64
N GLN A 48 -2.04 -10.81 3.88
CA GLN A 48 -2.17 -12.18 4.37
C GLN A 48 -0.87 -12.96 4.32
N THR A 49 -0.10 -12.83 3.25
CA THR A 49 1.09 -13.66 3.04
C THR A 49 2.39 -12.95 3.39
N ARG A 50 2.36 -11.64 3.55
CA ARG A 50 3.48 -10.80 3.97
C ARG A 50 4.75 -10.97 3.14
N PRO A 51 4.67 -10.84 1.80
CA PRO A 51 5.87 -10.93 0.96
C PRO A 51 6.71 -9.66 0.97
N VAL A 52 6.13 -8.53 1.38
CA VAL A 52 6.83 -7.25 1.42
C VAL A 52 7.68 -7.17 2.68
N THR A 53 8.97 -6.90 2.51
CA THR A 53 9.89 -6.72 3.62
C THR A 53 10.12 -5.24 3.89
N VAL A 54 10.68 -4.93 5.05
CA VAL A 54 11.07 -3.56 5.39
C VAL A 54 12.06 -3.04 4.35
N ASP A 55 13.03 -3.87 3.95
CA ASP A 55 14.02 -3.47 2.94
C ASP A 55 13.37 -3.20 1.58
N TRP A 56 12.44 -4.07 1.17
CA TRP A 56 11.72 -3.86 -0.09
C TRP A 56 10.97 -2.53 -0.08
N TYR A 57 10.28 -2.25 1.02
CA TYR A 57 9.47 -1.05 1.11
C TYR A 57 10.34 0.21 1.15
N ALA A 58 11.47 0.15 1.84
CA ALA A 58 12.40 1.27 1.87
C ALA A 58 12.93 1.57 0.47
N GLU A 59 13.22 0.52 -0.30
CA GLU A 59 13.74 0.67 -1.66
C GLU A 59 12.70 1.22 -2.63
N HIS A 60 11.47 0.72 -2.55
CA HIS A 60 10.44 1.03 -3.55
C HIS A 60 9.58 2.23 -3.20
N ALA A 61 9.36 2.51 -1.94
CA ALA A 61 8.54 3.64 -1.49
C ALA A 61 9.35 4.75 -0.85
N ASN A 62 10.65 4.52 -0.65
CA ASN A 62 11.54 5.46 0.03
C ASN A 62 11.05 5.78 1.43
N GLU A 63 10.51 4.79 2.13
CA GLU A 63 9.96 4.94 3.47
C GLU A 63 10.50 3.84 4.36
N GLY A 64 11.16 4.22 5.46
CA GLY A 64 11.75 3.26 6.38
C GLY A 64 10.83 2.90 7.54
N PHE A 65 10.89 1.65 7.95
CA PHE A 65 10.16 1.16 9.13
C PHE A 65 11.14 0.38 10.00
N ASP A 66 10.95 0.45 11.31
CA ASP A 66 11.86 -0.20 12.25
C ASP A 66 11.73 -1.73 12.19
N ASP A 67 10.53 -2.22 11.95
CA ASP A 67 10.30 -3.66 11.89
C ASP A 67 9.09 -3.97 11.02
N GLU A 68 8.92 -5.25 10.74
CA GLU A 68 7.86 -5.72 9.87
C GLU A 68 6.47 -5.48 10.46
N GLU A 69 6.33 -5.61 11.78
CA GLU A 69 5.05 -5.37 12.43
C GLU A 69 4.57 -3.93 12.21
N THR A 70 5.47 -2.98 12.33
CA THR A 70 5.14 -1.57 12.11
C THR A 70 4.78 -1.32 10.64
N LEU A 71 5.52 -1.93 9.72
CA LEU A 71 5.24 -1.83 8.30
C LEU A 71 3.84 -2.35 7.98
N TYR A 72 3.49 -3.54 8.48
CA TYR A 72 2.19 -4.14 8.16
C TYR A 72 1.04 -3.44 8.88
N ARG A 73 1.28 -2.85 10.04
CA ARG A 73 0.27 -1.99 10.66
C ARG A 73 -0.06 -0.81 9.75
N TYR A 74 0.98 -0.17 9.22
CA TYR A 74 0.80 0.93 8.28
C TYR A 74 0.07 0.48 7.01
N LEU A 75 0.47 -0.66 6.44
CA LEU A 75 -0.18 -1.16 5.23
C LEU A 75 -1.65 -1.49 5.49
N ASN A 76 -1.99 -2.00 6.67
CA ASN A 76 -3.39 -2.21 7.03
C ASN A 76 -4.16 -0.90 7.11
N GLU A 77 -3.52 0.16 7.63
CA GLU A 77 -4.16 1.48 7.69
C GLU A 77 -4.40 2.04 6.29
N VAL A 78 -3.46 1.84 5.38
CA VAL A 78 -3.63 2.26 3.98
C VAL A 78 -4.81 1.50 3.36
N TYR A 79 -4.86 0.19 3.56
CA TYR A 79 -5.95 -0.62 3.03
C TYR A 79 -7.29 -0.13 3.56
N ASP A 80 -7.38 0.10 4.86
CA ASP A 80 -8.62 0.57 5.47
C ASP A 80 -9.03 1.94 4.91
N TYR A 81 -8.08 2.84 4.77
CA TYR A 81 -8.36 4.18 4.24
C TYR A 81 -8.86 4.09 2.79
N VAL A 82 -8.17 3.31 1.96
CA VAL A 82 -8.45 3.27 0.53
C VAL A 82 -9.70 2.48 0.20
N PHE A 83 -9.90 1.32 0.85
CA PHE A 83 -10.95 0.37 0.49
C PHE A 83 -12.10 0.28 1.48
N ARG A 84 -11.93 0.79 2.70
CA ARG A 84 -12.95 0.69 3.75
C ARG A 84 -13.31 2.03 4.37
N ASP A 85 -12.90 3.12 3.72
CA ASP A 85 -13.23 4.46 4.18
C ASP A 85 -12.74 4.77 5.59
N GLY A 86 -11.58 4.22 5.95
CA GLY A 86 -10.95 4.45 7.24
C GLY A 86 -10.22 5.78 7.31
N PRO A 87 -9.58 6.08 8.47
CA PRO A 87 -8.88 7.34 8.64
C PRO A 87 -7.60 7.42 7.80
N TRP A 88 -7.09 8.63 7.61
CA TRP A 88 -5.86 8.87 6.87
C TRP A 88 -4.70 8.06 7.47
N PRO A 89 -3.97 7.31 6.65
CA PRO A 89 -2.84 6.53 7.16
C PRO A 89 -1.67 7.46 7.48
N VAL A 90 -1.03 7.22 8.63
CA VAL A 90 0.08 8.04 9.10
C VAL A 90 1.34 7.20 9.13
N THR A 91 2.40 7.69 8.45
CA THR A 91 3.70 7.07 8.56
C THR A 91 4.38 7.63 9.81
N GLU A 92 4.86 6.74 10.65
CA GLU A 92 5.62 7.12 11.83
C GLU A 92 7.08 7.24 11.42
N GLY A 93 7.39 8.28 10.72
CA GLY A 93 8.73 8.47 10.21
C GLY A 93 9.81 8.45 11.27
#